data_60b3e40dba8325d170e426ef7f650993
#
_entry.id   60b3e40dba8325d170e426ef7f650993
#
_cell.length_a   1.000
_cell.length_b   1.000
_cell.length_c   1.000
_cell.angle_alpha   90.00
_cell.angle_beta   90.00
_cell.angle_gamma   90.00
#
_symmetry.space_group_name_H-M   'P 1'
#
loop_
_entity.id
_entity.type
_entity.pdbx_description
1 polymer ?
#
loop_
_entity_poly.entity_id
_entity_poly.type
_entity_poly.pdbx_seq_one_letter_code
_entity_poly.pdbx_strand_id
1 'polypeptide(L)'
;MQKIYVVFIFLLGITGVGQAQQKPQYNQYMLNGYLLNPALTGIENYTDIKISYRNQWLGLAESPNSFYLTAHGPLKKDDRSSSIISLPARGKSGIINKLRYKEANDFKFLKPHQGIGGMIISDKMGPYKRLGAAFSYAYHLPVANRTMKLSTGITAGLTRYSLTISELDFGPNLDPVVSQYLDARLLPEISIGTTLYGQHFYVGATVAQLFQNALDLSGMNQGQQQRFPNHYFLMGGTEIRLGQELALMPSILVKYVQPSPVSVDVNLKASYLRKIWGGVSYRHQNAVAALAGFNLNAILNVGYGYEMATSNLINYNHGSHELMVGFILGNSYRIKSPLYFRW
;
A
#
# COMPACT_ATOMS: atom_id res chain seq x y z
N MET A 1 -21.75 10.65 -29.05
CA MET A 1 -20.30 10.49 -29.23
C MET A 1 -19.50 11.77 -29.02
N GLN A 2 -19.96 12.95 -29.37
CA GLN A 2 -19.22 14.22 -29.16
C GLN A 2 -18.91 14.60 -27.70
N LYS A 3 -19.72 14.21 -26.73
CA LYS A 3 -19.50 14.54 -25.30
C LYS A 3 -18.37 13.75 -24.64
N ILE A 4 -17.92 12.63 -25.21
CA ILE A 4 -16.81 11.83 -24.69
C ILE A 4 -15.46 12.45 -25.05
N TYR A 5 -15.36 13.08 -26.21
CA TYR A 5 -14.13 13.74 -26.65
C TYR A 5 -13.79 14.99 -25.83
N VAL A 6 -14.79 15.70 -25.30
CA VAL A 6 -14.58 16.92 -24.50
C VAL A 6 -13.97 16.55 -23.13
N VAL A 7 -14.35 15.41 -22.53
CA VAL A 7 -13.76 14.92 -21.26
C VAL A 7 -12.32 14.46 -21.49
N PHE A 8 -12.01 13.87 -22.65
CA PHE A 8 -10.66 13.41 -22.98
C PHE A 8 -9.68 14.55 -23.26
N ILE A 9 -10.15 15.66 -23.83
CA ILE A 9 -9.34 16.87 -24.12
C ILE A 9 -9.06 17.66 -22.82
N PHE A 10 -9.98 17.66 -21.85
CA PHE A 10 -9.76 18.33 -20.57
C PHE A 10 -8.70 17.63 -19.67
N LEU A 11 -8.46 16.34 -19.90
CA LEU A 11 -7.41 15.56 -19.20
C LEU A 11 -5.99 15.79 -19.74
N LEU A 12 -5.83 16.39 -20.91
CA LEU A 12 -4.53 16.62 -21.57
C LEU A 12 -3.89 17.99 -21.28
N GLY A 13 -4.57 18.88 -20.56
CA GLY A 13 -4.20 20.30 -20.43
C GLY A 13 -3.40 20.73 -19.20
N ILE A 14 -2.99 19.81 -18.31
CA ILE A 14 -2.32 20.19 -17.05
C ILE A 14 -0.86 19.72 -17.03
N THR A 15 0.01 20.45 -17.74
CA THR A 15 1.47 20.31 -17.58
C THR A 15 2.00 21.46 -16.72
N GLY A 16 1.89 21.35 -15.41
CA GLY A 16 2.58 22.20 -14.45
C GLY A 16 3.76 21.44 -13.85
N VAL A 17 5.00 21.87 -14.10
CA VAL A 17 6.20 21.29 -13.51
C VAL A 17 6.31 21.77 -12.06
N GLY A 18 5.65 21.09 -11.15
CA GLY A 18 5.80 21.29 -9.71
C GLY A 18 6.63 20.17 -9.10
N GLN A 19 7.82 20.46 -8.61
CA GLN A 19 8.61 19.52 -7.80
C GLN A 19 8.05 19.53 -6.37
N ALA A 20 7.17 18.59 -6.04
CA ALA A 20 6.75 18.36 -4.67
C ALA A 20 7.45 17.12 -4.12
N GLN A 21 7.92 17.21 -2.87
CA GLN A 21 8.48 16.06 -2.16
C GLN A 21 7.37 15.00 -1.97
N GLN A 22 7.45 13.91 -2.72
CA GLN A 22 6.53 12.79 -2.59
C GLN A 22 7.05 11.80 -1.54
N LYS A 23 6.13 11.18 -0.78
CA LYS A 23 6.49 10.01 0.05
C LYS A 23 7.13 8.93 -0.82
N PRO A 24 8.11 8.15 -0.30
CA PRO A 24 8.66 7.01 -1.01
C PRO A 24 7.54 6.11 -1.52
N GLN A 25 7.66 5.68 -2.77
CA GLN A 25 6.64 4.85 -3.41
C GLN A 25 7.08 3.39 -3.35
N TYR A 26 6.27 2.54 -2.74
CA TYR A 26 6.50 1.10 -2.68
C TYR A 26 5.86 0.43 -3.90
N ASN A 27 6.57 -0.46 -4.60
CA ASN A 27 6.02 -1.17 -5.76
C ASN A 27 5.00 -2.22 -5.34
N GLN A 28 5.24 -2.83 -4.17
CA GLN A 28 4.43 -3.92 -3.67
C GLN A 28 3.22 -3.46 -2.83
N TYR A 29 2.77 -2.21 -2.99
CA TYR A 29 1.52 -1.76 -2.33
C TYR A 29 0.31 -2.59 -2.76
N MET A 30 0.31 -3.19 -3.95
CA MET A 30 -0.71 -4.15 -4.38
C MET A 30 -0.84 -5.34 -3.43
N LEU A 31 0.24 -5.67 -2.74
CA LEU A 31 0.33 -6.79 -1.83
C LEU A 31 0.15 -6.33 -0.37
N ASN A 32 0.36 -5.04 -0.11
CA ASN A 32 0.22 -4.44 1.22
C ASN A 32 -0.53 -3.11 1.16
N GLY A 33 -1.80 -3.17 0.79
CA GLY A 33 -2.67 -1.99 0.73
C GLY A 33 -2.83 -1.28 2.08
N TYR A 34 -2.57 -1.98 3.20
CA TYR A 34 -2.58 -1.41 4.55
C TYR A 34 -1.61 -0.22 4.72
N LEU A 35 -0.49 -0.21 4.00
CA LEU A 35 0.45 0.93 3.99
C LEU A 35 -0.20 2.23 3.50
N LEU A 36 -1.20 2.14 2.62
CA LEU A 36 -1.85 3.28 1.99
C LEU A 36 -3.20 3.62 2.61
N ASN A 37 -3.91 2.61 3.14
CA ASN A 37 -5.27 2.82 3.64
C ASN A 37 -5.49 2.15 5.00
N PRO A 38 -5.66 2.94 6.07
CA PRO A 38 -5.93 2.41 7.41
C PRO A 38 -7.24 1.61 7.51
N ALA A 39 -8.19 1.81 6.62
CA ALA A 39 -9.43 1.02 6.59
C ALA A 39 -9.21 -0.46 6.23
N LEU A 40 -8.02 -0.83 5.74
CA LEU A 40 -7.65 -2.22 5.48
C LEU A 40 -7.09 -2.94 6.71
N THR A 41 -6.94 -2.26 7.84
CA THR A 41 -6.48 -2.85 9.10
C THR A 41 -7.43 -3.96 9.55
N GLY A 42 -6.92 -5.19 9.70
CA GLY A 42 -7.71 -6.34 10.16
C GLY A 42 -8.79 -6.82 9.18
N ILE A 43 -8.69 -6.44 7.90
CA ILE A 43 -9.61 -6.92 6.86
C ILE A 43 -9.51 -8.42 6.65
N GLU A 44 -8.33 -8.99 6.87
CA GLU A 44 -8.05 -10.41 6.77
C GLU A 44 -8.64 -11.21 7.95
N ASN A 45 -8.75 -12.53 7.79
CA ASN A 45 -9.21 -13.42 8.87
C ASN A 45 -8.04 -13.98 9.70
N TYR A 46 -6.87 -13.38 9.57
CA TYR A 46 -5.62 -13.78 10.21
C TYR A 46 -4.78 -12.54 10.50
N THR A 47 -3.75 -12.69 11.28
CA THR A 47 -2.73 -11.64 11.44
C THR A 47 -1.77 -11.70 10.26
N ASP A 48 -1.66 -10.60 9.55
CA ASP A 48 -0.79 -10.42 8.39
C ASP A 48 0.42 -9.58 8.80
N ILE A 49 1.61 -10.16 8.72
CA ILE A 49 2.87 -9.48 9.00
C ILE A 49 3.66 -9.43 7.70
N LYS A 50 4.15 -8.25 7.34
CA LYS A 50 4.95 -8.05 6.13
C LYS A 50 6.19 -7.25 6.44
N ILE A 51 7.31 -7.73 5.90
CA ILE A 51 8.61 -7.09 5.95
C ILE A 51 9.03 -6.85 4.51
N SER A 52 9.45 -5.65 4.17
CA SER A 52 9.98 -5.35 2.84
C SER A 52 11.22 -4.49 2.94
N TYR A 53 12.14 -4.75 2.02
CA TYR A 53 13.30 -3.93 1.76
C TYR A 53 13.34 -3.57 0.28
N ARG A 54 13.48 -2.29 -0.02
CA ARG A 54 13.57 -1.75 -1.37
C ARG A 54 14.83 -0.93 -1.53
N ASN A 55 15.58 -1.20 -2.60
CA ASN A 55 16.65 -0.35 -3.08
C ASN A 55 16.23 0.25 -4.42
N GLN A 56 16.13 1.57 -4.48
CA GLN A 56 15.63 2.30 -5.63
C GLN A 56 16.81 2.89 -6.40
N TRP A 57 16.74 2.80 -7.75
CA TRP A 57 17.75 3.35 -8.67
C TRP A 57 19.16 2.85 -8.40
N LEU A 58 19.33 1.53 -8.37
CA LEU A 58 20.60 0.88 -8.14
C LEU A 58 21.68 1.41 -9.10
N GLY A 59 22.86 1.71 -8.59
CA GLY A 59 23.98 2.29 -9.36
C GLY A 59 24.14 3.80 -9.22
N LEU A 60 23.14 4.53 -8.69
CA LEU A 60 23.33 5.92 -8.31
C LEU A 60 24.04 6.01 -6.96
N ALA A 61 24.92 6.99 -6.81
CA ALA A 61 25.47 7.33 -5.52
C ALA A 61 24.33 7.69 -4.56
N GLU A 62 24.37 7.18 -3.33
CA GLU A 62 23.35 7.39 -2.30
C GLU A 62 21.92 7.01 -2.75
N SER A 63 21.79 5.91 -3.49
CA SER A 63 20.52 5.40 -3.98
C SER A 63 19.51 5.26 -2.83
N PRO A 64 18.26 5.70 -3.03
CA PRO A 64 17.24 5.63 -1.98
C PRO A 64 16.98 4.19 -1.56
N ASN A 65 16.88 3.95 -0.26
CA ASN A 65 16.44 2.67 0.27
C ASN A 65 15.32 2.85 1.28
N SER A 66 14.42 1.89 1.29
CA SER A 66 13.25 1.88 2.14
C SER A 66 13.08 0.52 2.79
N PHE A 67 12.75 0.53 4.05
CA PHE A 67 12.37 -0.65 4.82
C PHE A 67 11.01 -0.41 5.45
N TYR A 68 10.14 -1.40 5.43
CA TYR A 68 8.96 -1.38 6.28
C TYR A 68 8.68 -2.73 6.93
N LEU A 69 8.12 -2.65 8.13
CA LEU A 69 7.49 -3.74 8.85
C LEU A 69 6.05 -3.35 9.12
N THR A 70 5.11 -4.16 8.70
CA THR A 70 3.69 -3.99 9.02
C THR A 70 3.14 -5.24 9.67
N ALA A 71 2.25 -5.06 10.64
CA ALA A 71 1.51 -6.14 11.25
C ALA A 71 0.07 -5.67 11.51
N HIS A 72 -0.92 -6.40 11.02
CA HIS A 72 -2.31 -6.11 11.34
C HIS A 72 -3.16 -7.38 11.37
N GLY A 73 -4.23 -7.34 12.17
CA GLY A 73 -5.13 -8.47 12.27
C GLY A 73 -6.49 -8.08 12.85
N PRO A 74 -7.50 -8.94 12.70
CA PRO A 74 -8.83 -8.70 13.23
C PRO A 74 -8.90 -8.97 14.73
N LEU A 75 -9.71 -8.18 15.44
CA LEU A 75 -10.14 -8.44 16.80
C LEU A 75 -11.51 -9.12 16.77
N LYS A 76 -11.63 -10.27 17.44
CA LYS A 76 -12.90 -10.99 17.63
C LYS A 76 -13.69 -11.19 16.32
N LYS A 77 -13.02 -11.54 15.23
CA LYS A 77 -13.67 -11.80 13.95
C LYS A 77 -14.28 -13.19 13.96
N ASP A 78 -15.60 -13.24 14.11
CA ASP A 78 -16.38 -14.47 14.23
C ASP A 78 -17.01 -14.88 12.88
N ASP A 79 -16.39 -14.49 11.77
CA ASP A 79 -16.87 -14.79 10.41
C ASP A 79 -16.61 -16.26 10.00
N ARG A 80 -16.56 -17.17 10.98
CA ARG A 80 -16.33 -18.61 10.75
C ARG A 80 -17.38 -19.24 9.82
N SER A 81 -18.61 -18.71 9.86
CA SER A 81 -19.73 -19.22 9.08
C SER A 81 -19.89 -18.56 7.70
N SER A 82 -19.21 -17.45 7.44
CA SER A 82 -19.33 -16.73 6.17
C SER A 82 -18.51 -17.32 5.05
N SER A 83 -17.63 -18.28 5.33
CA SER A 83 -16.81 -18.91 4.30
C SER A 83 -16.90 -20.43 4.42
N ILE A 84 -17.92 -20.99 3.84
CA ILE A 84 -18.01 -22.42 3.51
C ILE A 84 -16.84 -22.86 2.63
N ILE A 85 -16.17 -21.92 2.00
CA ILE A 85 -14.89 -22.09 1.29
C ILE A 85 -13.73 -22.40 2.26
N SER A 86 -13.88 -22.19 3.56
CA SER A 86 -12.88 -22.44 4.59
C SER A 86 -12.93 -23.82 5.26
N LEU A 87 -13.79 -24.70 4.82
CA LEU A 87 -13.74 -26.09 5.27
C LEU A 87 -12.40 -26.72 4.85
N PRO A 88 -11.72 -27.39 5.77
CA PRO A 88 -10.45 -28.05 5.47
C PRO A 88 -10.65 -29.01 4.31
N ALA A 89 -9.71 -29.06 3.39
CA ALA A 89 -9.69 -29.98 2.27
C ALA A 89 -9.35 -31.41 2.75
N ARG A 90 -10.10 -31.93 3.72
CA ARG A 90 -9.97 -33.28 4.24
C ARG A 90 -11.31 -33.97 4.11
N GLY A 91 -11.56 -34.51 2.92
CA GLY A 91 -12.72 -35.34 2.65
C GLY A 91 -12.75 -35.71 1.18
N LYS A 92 -12.40 -36.93 0.86
CA LYS A 92 -12.67 -37.60 -0.42
C LYS A 92 -14.19 -37.80 -0.51
N SER A 93 -14.95 -36.82 -0.97
CA SER A 93 -16.34 -37.06 -1.32
C SER A 93 -16.86 -36.03 -2.31
N GLY A 94 -17.34 -36.50 -3.46
CA GLY A 94 -17.94 -35.68 -4.53
C GLY A 94 -19.21 -34.92 -4.13
N ILE A 95 -19.85 -35.29 -3.02
CA ILE A 95 -21.05 -34.64 -2.46
C ILE A 95 -20.67 -33.27 -1.85
N ILE A 96 -19.52 -33.17 -1.19
CA ILE A 96 -19.05 -31.92 -0.56
C ILE A 96 -18.75 -30.86 -1.60
N ASN A 97 -18.30 -31.24 -2.79
CA ASN A 97 -18.03 -30.29 -3.88
C ASN A 97 -19.31 -29.68 -4.47
N LYS A 98 -20.41 -30.42 -4.50
CA LYS A 98 -21.71 -29.94 -5.01
C LYS A 98 -22.39 -28.98 -4.05
N LEU A 99 -22.31 -29.23 -2.75
CA LEU A 99 -22.77 -28.32 -1.69
C LEU A 99 -21.95 -27.02 -1.66
N ARG A 100 -20.63 -27.11 -1.85
CA ARG A 100 -19.75 -25.93 -1.95
C ARG A 100 -20.12 -24.97 -3.08
N TYR A 101 -20.59 -25.47 -4.21
CA TYR A 101 -20.94 -24.63 -5.37
C TYR A 101 -22.27 -23.90 -5.17
N LYS A 102 -23.23 -24.51 -4.45
CA LYS A 102 -24.53 -23.92 -4.17
C LYS A 102 -24.44 -22.81 -3.11
N GLU A 103 -23.56 -22.98 -2.13
CA GLU A 103 -23.40 -22.04 -1.01
C GLU A 103 -22.46 -20.85 -1.31
N ALA A 104 -21.62 -20.94 -2.35
CA ALA A 104 -20.79 -19.82 -2.80
C ALA A 104 -21.62 -18.63 -3.33
N ASN A 105 -22.87 -18.86 -3.74
CA ASN A 105 -23.77 -17.81 -4.21
C ASN A 105 -24.47 -17.06 -3.05
N ASP A 106 -24.46 -17.60 -1.83
CA ASP A 106 -25.09 -17.01 -0.65
C ASP A 106 -24.06 -16.44 0.35
N PHE A 107 -22.92 -15.96 -0.17
CA PHE A 107 -21.91 -15.34 0.67
C PHE A 107 -22.46 -14.11 1.39
N LYS A 108 -22.41 -14.13 2.73
CA LYS A 108 -22.81 -13.01 3.59
C LYS A 108 -21.78 -12.74 4.68
N PHE A 109 -21.45 -11.49 4.87
CA PHE A 109 -20.69 -11.04 6.03
C PHE A 109 -21.60 -10.98 7.25
N LEU A 110 -21.42 -11.86 8.23
CA LEU A 110 -22.39 -12.01 9.32
C LEU A 110 -22.32 -10.92 10.38
N LYS A 111 -21.12 -10.52 10.78
CA LYS A 111 -20.93 -9.61 11.93
C LYS A 111 -19.97 -8.48 11.63
N PRO A 112 -20.18 -7.31 12.27
CA PRO A 112 -19.14 -6.29 12.30
C PRO A 112 -17.93 -6.83 13.06
N HIS A 113 -16.73 -6.32 12.74
CA HIS A 113 -15.52 -6.61 13.47
C HIS A 113 -14.58 -5.41 13.49
N GLN A 114 -13.59 -5.47 14.34
CA GLN A 114 -12.58 -4.46 14.51
C GLN A 114 -11.24 -5.01 14.01
N GLY A 115 -10.37 -4.13 13.55
CA GLY A 115 -8.99 -4.43 13.20
C GLY A 115 -8.02 -3.54 13.97
N ILE A 116 -6.89 -4.11 14.34
CA ILE A 116 -5.76 -3.38 14.90
C ILE A 116 -4.52 -3.68 14.11
N GLY A 117 -3.60 -2.73 14.06
CA GLY A 117 -2.34 -2.92 13.37
C GLY A 117 -1.29 -1.90 13.80
N GLY A 118 -0.07 -2.18 13.39
CA GLY A 118 1.06 -1.29 13.57
C GLY A 118 1.98 -1.36 12.37
N MET A 119 2.74 -0.28 12.17
CA MET A 119 3.75 -0.21 11.12
C MET A 119 4.98 0.55 11.59
N ILE A 120 6.13 0.14 11.09
CA ILE A 120 7.41 0.84 11.20
C ILE A 120 7.92 1.04 9.79
N ILE A 121 8.33 2.24 9.47
CA ILE A 121 8.83 2.62 8.15
C ILE A 121 10.15 3.36 8.33
N SER A 122 11.17 2.96 7.58
CA SER A 122 12.48 3.63 7.55
C SER A 122 12.85 3.89 6.10
N ASP A 123 13.04 5.15 5.75
CA ASP A 123 13.45 5.58 4.42
C ASP A 123 14.76 6.38 4.53
N LYS A 124 15.71 6.10 3.64
CA LYS A 124 16.92 6.89 3.43
C LYS A 124 16.96 7.34 1.97
N MET A 125 17.17 8.62 1.73
CA MET A 125 17.31 9.20 0.40
C MET A 125 18.39 10.28 0.45
N GLY A 126 19.63 9.91 0.05
CA GLY A 126 20.80 10.75 0.27
C GLY A 126 20.97 11.07 1.76
N PRO A 127 21.21 12.34 2.10
CA PRO A 127 21.38 12.79 3.49
C PRO A 127 20.08 12.77 4.30
N TYR A 128 18.92 12.64 3.63
CA TYR A 128 17.62 12.67 4.28
C TYR A 128 17.23 11.29 4.80
N LYS A 129 16.89 11.19 6.09
CA LYS A 129 16.42 9.98 6.75
C LYS A 129 15.07 10.24 7.39
N ARG A 130 14.16 9.27 7.24
CA ARG A 130 12.84 9.25 7.85
C ARG A 130 12.66 7.93 8.60
N LEU A 131 12.27 8.01 9.87
CA LEU A 131 11.88 6.85 10.67
C LEU A 131 10.51 7.12 11.27
N GLY A 132 9.53 6.32 10.90
CA GLY A 132 8.15 6.44 11.38
C GLY A 132 7.68 5.18 12.07
N ALA A 133 6.87 5.36 13.13
CA ALA A 133 6.13 4.30 13.78
C ALA A 133 4.67 4.74 13.96
N ALA A 134 3.73 3.88 13.62
CA ALA A 134 2.32 4.22 13.67
C ALA A 134 1.48 3.01 14.11
N PHE A 135 0.35 3.31 14.76
CA PHE A 135 -0.68 2.36 15.15
C PHE A 135 -1.96 2.66 14.40
N SER A 136 -2.71 1.61 14.04
CA SER A 136 -3.94 1.72 13.26
C SER A 136 -5.09 0.96 13.90
N TYR A 137 -6.27 1.53 13.75
CA TYR A 137 -7.53 0.91 14.14
C TYR A 137 -8.55 1.05 13.01
N ALA A 138 -9.32 0.01 12.74
CA ALA A 138 -10.42 0.06 11.78
C ALA A 138 -11.66 -0.66 12.30
N TYR A 139 -12.83 -0.17 11.86
CA TYR A 139 -14.13 -0.78 12.13
C TYR A 139 -14.77 -1.19 10.82
N HIS A 140 -15.19 -2.46 10.72
CA HIS A 140 -15.78 -3.06 9.53
C HIS A 140 -17.25 -3.37 9.76
N LEU A 141 -18.13 -2.65 9.07
CA LEU A 141 -19.58 -2.75 9.20
C LEU A 141 -20.18 -3.48 7.99
N PRO A 142 -20.93 -4.58 8.16
CA PRO A 142 -21.67 -5.20 7.06
C PRO A 142 -22.78 -4.26 6.55
N VAL A 143 -22.86 -4.08 5.24
CA VAL A 143 -23.85 -3.26 4.54
C VAL A 143 -24.48 -4.04 3.39
N ALA A 144 -25.46 -3.46 2.70
CA ALA A 144 -26.10 -4.05 1.52
C ALA A 144 -26.54 -5.51 1.75
N ASN A 145 -27.41 -5.75 2.70
CA ASN A 145 -27.89 -7.09 3.08
C ASN A 145 -26.75 -8.07 3.42
N ARG A 146 -25.63 -7.54 3.96
CA ARG A 146 -24.43 -8.28 4.35
C ARG A 146 -23.62 -8.87 3.19
N THR A 147 -23.83 -8.39 1.98
CA THR A 147 -23.02 -8.79 0.81
C THR A 147 -21.71 -8.00 0.68
N MET A 148 -21.65 -6.84 1.35
CA MET A 148 -20.50 -5.95 1.38
C MET A 148 -20.19 -5.52 2.81
N LYS A 149 -18.97 -5.03 3.03
CA LYS A 149 -18.57 -4.32 4.25
C LYS A 149 -18.06 -2.93 3.91
N LEU A 150 -18.49 -1.96 4.69
CA LEU A 150 -17.89 -0.64 4.75
C LEU A 150 -16.93 -0.62 5.94
N SER A 151 -15.66 -0.33 5.66
CA SER A 151 -14.64 -0.15 6.68
C SER A 151 -14.24 1.30 6.77
N THR A 152 -14.02 1.80 7.97
CA THR A 152 -13.40 3.09 8.23
C THR A 152 -12.28 2.88 9.22
N GLY A 153 -11.11 3.47 8.94
CA GLY A 153 -9.93 3.30 9.76
C GLY A 153 -9.16 4.59 9.96
N ILE A 154 -8.41 4.62 11.04
CA ILE A 154 -7.50 5.71 11.39
C ILE A 154 -6.12 5.13 11.71
N THR A 155 -5.08 5.81 11.29
CA THR A 155 -3.69 5.57 11.70
C THR A 155 -3.17 6.81 12.40
N ALA A 156 -2.53 6.62 13.55
CA ALA A 156 -1.85 7.67 14.29
C ALA A 156 -0.43 7.21 14.62
N GLY A 157 0.55 8.09 14.44
CA GLY A 157 1.95 7.77 14.65
C GLY A 157 2.83 9.00 14.81
N LEU A 158 4.12 8.71 14.95
CA LEU A 158 5.18 9.69 15.04
C LEU A 158 6.23 9.38 13.98
N THR A 159 6.69 10.40 13.31
CA THR A 159 7.75 10.28 12.30
C THR A 159 8.89 11.23 12.63
N ARG A 160 10.09 10.68 12.76
CA ARG A 160 11.33 11.42 12.93
C ARG A 160 11.95 11.67 11.57
N TYR A 161 12.20 12.93 11.28
CA TYR A 161 12.95 13.39 10.11
C TYR A 161 14.33 13.86 10.55
N SER A 162 15.38 13.46 9.85
CA SER A 162 16.74 13.88 10.13
C SER A 162 17.55 14.08 8.85
N LEU A 163 18.44 15.04 8.84
CA LEU A 163 19.42 15.29 7.80
C LEU A 163 20.80 14.92 8.32
N THR A 164 21.56 14.15 7.56
CA THR A 164 22.96 13.80 7.89
C THR A 164 23.88 14.72 7.10
N ILE A 165 24.44 15.72 7.76
CA ILE A 165 25.30 16.75 7.12
C ILE A 165 26.67 16.22 6.74
N SER A 166 27.22 15.23 7.45
CA SER A 166 28.48 14.62 7.08
C SER A 166 28.53 14.04 5.65
N GLU A 167 27.35 13.85 5.06
CA GLU A 167 27.18 13.41 3.66
C GLU A 167 27.08 14.60 2.68
N LEU A 168 27.05 15.86 3.17
CA LEU A 168 26.98 17.09 2.37
C LEU A 168 28.33 17.83 2.46
N ASP A 169 28.97 18.07 1.32
CA ASP A 169 30.21 18.85 1.25
C ASP A 169 29.87 20.35 1.17
N PHE A 170 29.95 21.02 2.30
CA PHE A 170 29.74 22.47 2.39
C PHE A 170 31.05 23.28 2.29
N GLY A 171 32.17 22.61 1.99
CA GLY A 171 33.48 23.25 2.00
C GLY A 171 33.96 23.61 3.43
N PRO A 172 35.08 24.34 3.56
CA PRO A 172 35.76 24.55 4.85
C PRO A 172 35.02 25.45 5.85
N ASN A 173 33.97 26.17 5.44
CA ASN A 173 33.18 27.06 6.30
C ASN A 173 31.74 26.55 6.42
N LEU A 174 31.49 25.75 7.46
CA LEU A 174 30.11 25.39 7.82
C LEU A 174 29.39 26.68 8.28
N ASP A 175 28.40 27.10 7.50
CA ASP A 175 27.53 28.21 7.90
C ASP A 175 26.86 27.85 9.26
N PRO A 176 27.00 28.69 10.31
CA PRO A 176 26.36 28.46 11.60
C PRO A 176 24.85 28.21 11.49
N VAL A 177 24.23 28.76 10.47
CA VAL A 177 22.82 28.54 10.15
C VAL A 177 22.57 27.05 9.83
N VAL A 178 23.44 26.41 9.07
CA VAL A 178 23.31 24.98 8.70
C VAL A 178 23.41 24.09 9.95
N SER A 179 24.21 24.44 10.94
CA SER A 179 24.33 23.66 12.18
C SER A 179 23.06 23.65 13.02
N GLN A 180 22.24 24.70 12.97
CA GLN A 180 20.95 24.78 13.66
C GLN A 180 19.84 23.92 13.00
N TYR A 181 19.98 23.58 11.71
CA TYR A 181 18.99 22.79 10.98
C TYR A 181 19.11 21.28 11.17
N LEU A 182 20.07 20.83 11.96
CA LEU A 182 20.46 19.45 12.16
C LEU A 182 19.59 18.67 13.12
N ASP A 183 18.75 19.35 13.87
CA ASP A 183 17.94 18.68 14.87
C ASP A 183 16.88 17.79 14.21
N ALA A 184 17.00 16.52 14.52
CA ALA A 184 16.00 15.53 14.14
C ALA A 184 14.63 15.96 14.71
N ARG A 185 13.65 16.20 13.83
CA ARG A 185 12.30 16.60 14.24
C ARG A 185 11.38 15.42 14.30
N LEU A 186 10.65 15.31 15.39
CA LEU A 186 9.60 14.35 15.60
C LEU A 186 8.24 15.00 15.31
N LEU A 187 7.54 14.50 14.29
CA LEU A 187 6.26 15.05 13.86
C LEU A 187 5.14 14.01 14.00
N PRO A 188 3.96 14.39 14.52
CA PRO A 188 2.81 13.52 14.54
C PRO A 188 2.26 13.32 13.12
N GLU A 189 1.85 12.10 12.81
CA GLU A 189 1.24 11.74 11.52
C GLU A 189 -0.10 11.07 11.76
N ILE A 190 -1.18 11.62 11.17
CA ILE A 190 -2.51 11.02 11.21
C ILE A 190 -3.00 10.81 9.78
N SER A 191 -3.61 9.65 9.56
CA SER A 191 -4.28 9.29 8.29
C SER A 191 -5.64 8.70 8.59
N ILE A 192 -6.62 9.02 7.74
CA ILE A 192 -7.97 8.45 7.80
C ILE A 192 -8.29 7.84 6.44
N GLY A 193 -8.91 6.67 6.45
CA GLY A 193 -9.34 6.00 5.24
C GLY A 193 -10.69 5.34 5.38
N THR A 194 -11.32 5.11 4.24
CA THR A 194 -12.53 4.32 4.12
C THR A 194 -12.41 3.34 2.98
N THR A 195 -13.07 2.18 3.08
CA THR A 195 -13.06 1.15 2.04
C THR A 195 -14.39 0.42 2.04
N LEU A 196 -15.04 0.38 0.89
CA LEU A 196 -16.15 -0.52 0.60
C LEU A 196 -15.58 -1.76 -0.10
N TYR A 197 -15.87 -2.94 0.44
CA TYR A 197 -15.38 -4.19 -0.14
C TYR A 197 -16.42 -5.31 -0.10
N GLY A 198 -16.37 -6.16 -1.09
CA GLY A 198 -17.18 -7.35 -1.23
C GLY A 198 -16.35 -8.59 -1.37
N GLN A 199 -16.92 -9.64 -1.95
CA GLN A 199 -16.24 -10.90 -2.17
C GLN A 199 -15.16 -10.81 -3.26
N HIS A 200 -15.36 -9.96 -4.28
CA HIS A 200 -14.53 -9.90 -5.48
C HIS A 200 -14.07 -8.49 -5.86
N PHE A 201 -14.40 -7.48 -5.07
CA PHE A 201 -14.02 -6.11 -5.38
C PHE A 201 -13.77 -5.30 -4.12
N TYR A 202 -13.06 -4.21 -4.28
CA TYR A 202 -12.92 -3.17 -3.28
C TYR A 202 -12.76 -1.81 -3.94
N VAL A 203 -13.20 -0.76 -3.23
CA VAL A 203 -12.96 0.64 -3.55
C VAL A 203 -12.67 1.36 -2.24
N GLY A 204 -11.57 2.09 -2.18
CA GLY A 204 -11.15 2.78 -0.96
C GLY A 204 -10.57 4.15 -1.25
N ALA A 205 -10.74 5.05 -0.28
CA ALA A 205 -10.17 6.39 -0.30
C ALA A 205 -9.43 6.65 1.01
N THR A 206 -8.35 7.43 0.94
CA THR A 206 -7.54 7.79 2.11
C THR A 206 -7.06 9.22 2.00
N VAL A 207 -7.07 9.91 3.13
CA VAL A 207 -6.34 11.17 3.33
C VAL A 207 -5.25 10.91 4.37
N ALA A 208 -4.00 11.07 3.97
CA ALA A 208 -2.84 10.90 4.83
C ALA A 208 -2.16 12.24 5.13
N GLN A 209 -1.46 12.32 6.26
CA GLN A 209 -0.81 13.53 6.76
C GLN A 209 -1.81 14.67 7.01
N LEU A 210 -2.91 14.36 7.71
CA LEU A 210 -3.96 15.35 8.01
C LEU A 210 -3.45 16.58 8.75
N PHE A 211 -2.47 16.41 9.63
CA PHE A 211 -1.75 17.55 10.19
C PHE A 211 -0.67 17.97 9.19
N GLN A 212 -0.90 19.09 8.53
CA GLN A 212 0.10 19.73 7.67
C GLN A 212 1.22 20.27 8.59
N ASN A 213 2.09 19.36 9.02
CA ASN A 213 3.19 19.71 9.91
C ASN A 213 4.13 20.64 9.15
N ALA A 214 4.32 21.84 9.69
CA ALA A 214 5.33 22.75 9.21
C ALA A 214 6.70 22.27 9.67
N LEU A 215 7.59 21.93 8.77
CA LEU A 215 9.02 21.96 9.04
C LEU A 215 9.43 23.44 8.94
N ASP A 216 9.65 24.05 10.09
CA ASP A 216 10.31 25.35 10.14
C ASP A 216 11.80 25.12 9.83
N LEU A 217 12.14 25.21 8.57
CA LEU A 217 13.53 25.16 8.11
C LEU A 217 14.19 26.52 8.14
N SER A 218 13.44 27.55 8.53
CA SER A 218 13.91 28.93 8.49
C SER A 218 14.07 29.54 9.91
N GLY A 219 15.24 29.41 10.49
CA GLY A 219 15.71 30.39 11.49
C GLY A 219 15.85 31.80 10.90
N MET A 220 15.46 32.00 9.62
CA MET A 220 15.73 33.21 8.83
C MET A 220 14.48 33.91 8.32
N ASN A 221 13.54 34.24 8.94
CA ASN A 221 12.38 35.05 8.56
C ASN A 221 11.03 34.35 8.76
N GLN A 222 10.22 34.99 9.54
CA GLN A 222 8.85 34.64 9.95
C GLN A 222 7.82 34.54 8.79
N GLY A 223 8.18 33.98 7.64
CA GLY A 223 7.28 34.04 6.48
C GLY A 223 7.08 32.77 5.65
N GLN A 224 7.97 31.80 5.70
CA GLN A 224 7.87 30.62 4.84
C GLN A 224 7.97 29.29 5.61
N GLN A 225 6.89 28.96 6.31
CA GLN A 225 6.73 27.61 6.86
C GLN A 225 6.47 26.63 5.72
N GLN A 226 7.44 25.77 5.41
CA GLN A 226 7.24 24.70 4.46
C GLN A 226 6.38 23.61 5.12
N ARG A 227 5.11 23.51 4.71
CA ARG A 227 4.17 22.53 5.23
C ARG A 227 4.22 21.25 4.39
N PHE A 228 4.19 20.09 5.04
CA PHE A 228 3.98 18.83 4.34
C PHE A 228 2.53 18.78 3.82
N PRO A 229 2.32 18.63 2.52
CA PRO A 229 0.97 18.59 1.97
C PRO A 229 0.25 17.29 2.33
N ASN A 230 -1.08 17.35 2.38
CA ASN A 230 -1.91 16.17 2.49
C ASN A 230 -1.76 15.26 1.27
N HIS A 231 -1.74 13.96 1.49
CA HIS A 231 -1.75 12.96 0.43
C HIS A 231 -3.15 12.35 0.31
N TYR A 232 -3.69 12.36 -0.89
CA TYR A 232 -4.98 11.75 -1.22
C TYR A 232 -4.75 10.51 -2.06
N PHE A 233 -5.34 9.39 -1.64
CA PHE A 233 -5.29 8.13 -2.35
C PHE A 233 -6.70 7.65 -2.67
N LEU A 234 -6.93 7.22 -3.90
CA LEU A 234 -8.11 6.50 -4.32
C LEU A 234 -7.65 5.17 -4.91
N MET A 235 -8.17 4.06 -4.40
CA MET A 235 -7.77 2.74 -4.84
C MET A 235 -8.98 1.89 -5.16
N GLY A 236 -8.83 0.99 -6.12
CA GLY A 236 -9.88 0.03 -6.44
C GLY A 236 -9.30 -1.17 -7.17
N GLY A 237 -9.99 -2.29 -7.04
CA GLY A 237 -9.60 -3.52 -7.73
C GLY A 237 -10.68 -4.58 -7.66
N THR A 238 -10.54 -5.58 -8.52
CA THR A 238 -11.45 -6.71 -8.58
C THR A 238 -10.70 -8.01 -8.82
N GLU A 239 -11.33 -9.15 -8.48
CA GLU A 239 -10.85 -10.49 -8.81
C GLU A 239 -11.73 -11.08 -9.89
N ILE A 240 -11.10 -11.49 -10.98
CA ILE A 240 -11.72 -12.22 -12.09
C ILE A 240 -11.18 -13.64 -12.07
N ARG A 241 -12.03 -14.63 -11.82
CA ARG A 241 -11.64 -16.05 -11.80
C ARG A 241 -11.78 -16.66 -13.18
N LEU A 242 -10.70 -17.21 -13.68
CA LEU A 242 -10.64 -17.98 -14.91
C LEU A 242 -10.52 -19.47 -14.54
N GLY A 243 -11.68 -20.11 -14.36
CA GLY A 243 -11.74 -21.48 -13.85
C GLY A 243 -11.44 -21.58 -12.34
N GLN A 244 -10.88 -22.73 -11.93
CA GLN A 244 -10.59 -23.01 -10.51
C GLN A 244 -9.14 -22.69 -10.10
N GLU A 245 -8.27 -22.53 -11.07
CA GLU A 245 -6.83 -22.46 -10.86
C GLU A 245 -6.26 -21.06 -11.03
N LEU A 246 -6.80 -20.27 -11.96
CA LEU A 246 -6.27 -18.96 -12.32
C LEU A 246 -7.20 -17.85 -11.83
N ALA A 247 -6.63 -16.84 -11.19
CA ALA A 247 -7.31 -15.61 -10.84
C ALA A 247 -6.52 -14.41 -11.35
N LEU A 248 -7.21 -13.49 -12.02
CA LEU A 248 -6.67 -12.19 -12.44
C LEU A 248 -7.19 -11.10 -11.51
N MET A 249 -6.33 -10.17 -11.13
CA MET A 249 -6.64 -9.10 -10.19
C MET A 249 -6.18 -7.76 -10.76
N PRO A 250 -6.97 -7.15 -11.66
CA PRO A 250 -6.73 -5.77 -12.07
C PRO A 250 -7.01 -4.81 -10.92
N SER A 251 -6.17 -3.79 -10.77
CA SER A 251 -6.35 -2.73 -9.79
C SER A 251 -5.79 -1.40 -10.26
N ILE A 252 -6.30 -0.33 -9.68
CA ILE A 252 -5.90 1.03 -9.96
C ILE A 252 -5.64 1.77 -8.66
N LEU A 253 -4.62 2.64 -8.66
CA LEU A 253 -4.34 3.56 -7.58
C LEU A 253 -4.14 4.96 -8.18
N VAL A 254 -4.94 5.91 -7.71
CA VAL A 254 -4.80 7.33 -8.03
C VAL A 254 -4.24 8.04 -6.80
N LYS A 255 -3.19 8.83 -7.01
CA LYS A 255 -2.49 9.58 -5.96
C LYS A 255 -2.50 11.07 -6.32
N TYR A 256 -2.85 11.89 -5.35
CA TYR A 256 -2.81 13.33 -5.48
C TYR A 256 -2.15 13.99 -4.27
N VAL A 257 -1.20 14.87 -4.53
CA VAL A 257 -0.47 15.65 -3.53
C VAL A 257 -0.22 17.02 -4.12
N GLN A 258 -0.78 18.06 -3.50
CA GLN A 258 -0.57 19.44 -3.97
C GLN A 258 0.87 19.90 -3.69
N PRO A 259 1.57 20.55 -4.64
CA PRO A 259 1.14 20.99 -5.97
C PRO A 259 1.46 20.01 -7.12
N SER A 260 1.78 18.74 -6.82
CA SER A 260 2.16 17.77 -7.85
C SER A 260 0.98 17.35 -8.74
N PRO A 261 1.23 16.95 -10.00
CA PRO A 261 0.21 16.37 -10.85
C PRO A 261 -0.32 15.05 -10.28
N VAL A 262 -1.54 14.70 -10.69
CA VAL A 262 -2.15 13.41 -10.33
C VAL A 262 -1.30 12.27 -10.90
N SER A 263 -0.95 11.31 -10.05
CA SER A 263 -0.27 10.07 -10.45
C SER A 263 -1.26 8.91 -10.49
N VAL A 264 -1.21 8.12 -11.56
CA VAL A 264 -2.09 6.96 -11.74
C VAL A 264 -1.22 5.72 -11.95
N ASP A 265 -1.47 4.69 -11.13
CA ASP A 265 -0.85 3.39 -11.25
C ASP A 265 -1.92 2.37 -11.66
N VAL A 266 -1.68 1.62 -12.73
CA VAL A 266 -2.54 0.54 -13.21
C VAL A 266 -1.78 -0.77 -13.03
N ASN A 267 -2.44 -1.76 -12.42
CA ASN A 267 -1.81 -3.02 -12.09
C ASN A 267 -2.64 -4.20 -12.58
N LEU A 268 -1.94 -5.25 -12.95
CA LEU A 268 -2.53 -6.56 -13.22
C LEU A 268 -1.71 -7.62 -12.51
N LYS A 269 -2.34 -8.37 -11.61
CA LYS A 269 -1.77 -9.52 -10.93
C LYS A 269 -2.49 -10.77 -11.37
N ALA A 270 -1.76 -11.82 -11.70
CA ALA A 270 -2.27 -13.16 -11.97
C ALA A 270 -1.80 -14.13 -10.88
N SER A 271 -2.68 -14.99 -10.38
CA SER A 271 -2.34 -15.99 -9.37
C SER A 271 -2.77 -17.36 -9.85
N TYR A 272 -1.83 -18.31 -9.89
CA TYR A 272 -2.06 -19.69 -10.32
C TYR A 272 -2.03 -20.62 -9.11
N LEU A 273 -3.08 -21.44 -8.97
CA LEU A 273 -3.30 -22.37 -7.86
C LEU A 273 -3.13 -21.73 -6.47
N ARG A 274 -3.05 -20.40 -6.39
CA ARG A 274 -2.72 -19.62 -5.17
C ARG A 274 -1.38 -19.99 -4.57
N LYS A 275 -0.49 -20.58 -5.33
CA LYS A 275 0.87 -20.93 -4.93
C LYS A 275 1.86 -19.97 -5.54
N ILE A 276 1.68 -19.64 -6.81
CA ILE A 276 2.56 -18.76 -7.57
C ILE A 276 1.74 -17.58 -8.05
N TRP A 277 2.30 -16.42 -8.07
CA TRP A 277 1.70 -15.23 -8.64
C TRP A 277 2.74 -14.38 -9.37
N GLY A 278 2.29 -13.69 -10.39
CA GLY A 278 3.06 -12.69 -11.11
C GLY A 278 2.20 -11.46 -11.35
N GLY A 279 2.83 -10.32 -11.55
CA GLY A 279 2.12 -9.08 -11.79
C GLY A 279 2.95 -8.07 -12.55
N VAL A 280 2.25 -7.13 -13.18
CA VAL A 280 2.84 -5.95 -13.81
C VAL A 280 2.15 -4.72 -13.27
N SER A 281 2.92 -3.65 -13.11
CA SER A 281 2.45 -2.34 -12.69
C SER A 281 2.96 -1.30 -13.66
N TYR A 282 2.07 -0.47 -14.16
CA TYR A 282 2.41 0.70 -14.95
C TYR A 282 2.07 1.96 -14.17
N ARG A 283 3.06 2.75 -13.89
CA ARG A 283 2.92 4.06 -13.27
C ARG A 283 3.10 5.12 -14.33
N HIS A 284 2.01 5.83 -14.61
CA HIS A 284 1.99 6.83 -15.67
C HIS A 284 3.15 7.83 -15.53
N GLN A 285 3.90 8.01 -16.62
CA GLN A 285 5.06 8.91 -16.75
C GLN A 285 6.22 8.67 -15.76
N ASN A 286 6.26 7.52 -15.08
CA ASN A 286 7.24 7.32 -14.01
C ASN A 286 8.00 5.99 -14.12
N ALA A 287 7.30 4.86 -14.14
CA ALA A 287 7.94 3.55 -14.11
C ALA A 287 7.05 2.41 -14.61
N VAL A 288 7.69 1.31 -14.99
CA VAL A 288 7.07 0.01 -15.18
C VAL A 288 7.70 -0.97 -14.19
N ALA A 289 6.88 -1.76 -13.51
CA ALA A 289 7.37 -2.79 -12.59
C ALA A 289 6.84 -4.17 -12.97
N ALA A 290 7.69 -5.17 -12.83
CA ALA A 290 7.34 -6.59 -12.88
C ALA A 290 7.50 -7.17 -11.48
N LEU A 291 6.53 -7.97 -11.06
CA LEU A 291 6.49 -8.58 -9.73
C LEU A 291 6.24 -10.08 -9.86
N ALA A 292 6.87 -10.85 -9.00
CA ALA A 292 6.62 -12.28 -8.90
C ALA A 292 6.75 -12.74 -7.46
N GLY A 293 6.10 -13.84 -7.14
CA GLY A 293 6.22 -14.40 -5.81
C GLY A 293 5.52 -15.75 -5.67
N PHE A 294 5.72 -16.34 -4.51
CA PHE A 294 5.19 -17.65 -4.22
C PHE A 294 4.87 -17.82 -2.73
N ASN A 295 3.89 -18.65 -2.47
CA ASN A 295 3.51 -19.07 -1.14
C ASN A 295 4.21 -20.39 -0.82
N LEU A 296 5.26 -20.34 0.00
CA LEU A 296 6.02 -21.52 0.43
C LEU A 296 5.14 -22.51 1.18
N ASN A 297 4.31 -21.99 2.08
CA ASN A 297 3.36 -22.77 2.87
C ASN A 297 2.17 -21.88 3.29
N ALA A 298 1.36 -22.36 4.23
CA ALA A 298 0.19 -21.62 4.74
C ALA A 298 0.57 -20.37 5.59
N ILE A 299 1.83 -20.23 5.96
CA ILE A 299 2.33 -19.19 6.88
C ILE A 299 3.26 -18.23 6.17
N LEU A 300 4.12 -18.70 5.28
CA LEU A 300 5.21 -17.93 4.69
C LEU A 300 4.99 -17.71 3.21
N ASN A 301 5.11 -16.45 2.82
CA ASN A 301 5.09 -16.01 1.42
C ASN A 301 6.27 -15.09 1.13
N VAL A 302 6.72 -15.09 -0.12
CA VAL A 302 7.85 -14.28 -0.59
C VAL A 302 7.46 -13.63 -1.89
N GLY A 303 7.80 -12.37 -2.04
CA GLY A 303 7.59 -11.60 -3.26
C GLY A 303 8.83 -10.81 -3.63
N TYR A 304 9.07 -10.69 -4.91
CA TYR A 304 10.13 -9.87 -5.48
C TYR A 304 9.56 -8.96 -6.55
N GLY A 305 10.01 -7.72 -6.57
CA GLY A 305 9.64 -6.72 -7.56
C GLY A 305 10.87 -6.08 -8.17
N TYR A 306 10.84 -5.92 -9.49
CA TYR A 306 11.79 -5.14 -10.26
C TYR A 306 11.07 -3.98 -10.94
N GLU A 307 11.58 -2.77 -10.77
CA GLU A 307 11.02 -1.56 -11.39
C GLU A 307 12.07 -0.88 -12.26
N MET A 308 11.65 -0.49 -13.44
CA MET A 308 12.43 0.27 -14.39
C MET A 308 11.79 1.65 -14.59
N ALA A 309 12.57 2.72 -14.45
CA ALA A 309 12.11 4.07 -14.73
C ALA A 309 11.79 4.23 -16.22
N THR A 310 10.72 4.95 -16.56
CA THR A 310 10.38 5.32 -17.95
C THR A 310 10.82 6.74 -18.30
N SER A 311 11.41 7.46 -17.35
CA SER A 311 11.99 8.79 -17.52
C SER A 311 13.47 8.71 -17.92
N ASN A 312 14.10 9.85 -18.21
CA ASN A 312 15.53 9.94 -18.55
C ASN A 312 16.47 9.32 -17.49
N LEU A 313 15.98 9.06 -16.29
CA LEU A 313 16.70 8.35 -15.22
C LEU A 313 17.09 6.92 -15.60
N ILE A 314 16.45 6.30 -16.59
CA ILE A 314 16.78 4.95 -17.06
C ILE A 314 18.24 4.81 -17.50
N ASN A 315 18.83 5.89 -18.04
CA ASN A 315 20.21 5.89 -18.55
C ASN A 315 21.26 5.93 -17.44
N TYR A 316 20.87 6.21 -16.20
CA TYR A 316 21.77 6.45 -15.08
C TYR A 316 21.61 5.44 -13.93
N ASN A 317 20.69 4.49 -14.04
CA ASN A 317 20.47 3.50 -12.99
C ASN A 317 20.16 2.12 -13.56
N HIS A 318 20.33 1.09 -12.73
CA HIS A 318 20.07 -0.31 -13.07
C HIS A 318 18.69 -0.80 -12.59
N GLY A 319 17.73 0.12 -12.42
CA GLY A 319 16.41 -0.17 -11.92
C GLY A 319 16.31 -0.17 -10.40
N SER A 320 15.16 -0.57 -9.90
CA SER A 320 14.87 -0.66 -8.46
C SER A 320 14.45 -2.08 -8.11
N HIS A 321 14.91 -2.57 -6.98
CA HIS A 321 14.65 -3.92 -6.51
C HIS A 321 13.91 -3.87 -5.18
N GLU A 322 12.89 -4.68 -5.03
CA GLU A 322 12.10 -4.78 -3.79
C GLU A 322 11.87 -6.25 -3.43
N LEU A 323 12.32 -6.64 -2.24
CA LEU A 323 12.08 -7.97 -1.67
C LEU A 323 11.07 -7.84 -0.54
N MET A 324 10.08 -8.73 -0.51
CA MET A 324 9.11 -8.78 0.57
C MET A 324 8.93 -10.19 1.08
N VAL A 325 8.81 -10.30 2.41
CA VAL A 325 8.50 -11.53 3.12
C VAL A 325 7.26 -11.28 3.96
N GLY A 326 6.28 -12.17 3.85
CA GLY A 326 5.04 -12.08 4.60
C GLY A 326 4.80 -13.33 5.44
N PHE A 327 4.27 -13.11 6.64
CA PHE A 327 3.88 -14.16 7.59
C PHE A 327 2.39 -14.06 7.88
N ILE A 328 1.69 -15.17 7.77
CA ILE A 328 0.28 -15.32 8.06
C ILE A 328 0.12 -16.10 9.35
N LEU A 329 -0.29 -15.43 10.43
CA LEU A 329 -0.44 -16.07 11.75
C LEU A 329 -1.91 -16.21 12.12
N GLY A 330 -2.23 -17.30 12.83
CA GLY A 330 -3.61 -17.53 13.30
C GLY A 330 -4.60 -17.96 12.23
N ASN A 331 -4.15 -18.31 11.03
CA ASN A 331 -5.01 -18.83 9.96
C ASN A 331 -5.32 -20.32 10.16
N SER A 332 -5.88 -20.67 11.32
CA SER A 332 -6.15 -22.06 11.73
C SER A 332 -7.06 -22.83 10.78
N TYR A 333 -7.91 -22.09 10.04
CA TYR A 333 -8.89 -22.68 9.12
C TYR A 333 -8.48 -22.56 7.64
N ARG A 334 -7.28 -22.04 7.35
CA ARG A 334 -6.85 -21.73 5.98
C ARG A 334 -7.89 -20.88 5.23
N ILE A 335 -8.49 -19.95 5.95
CA ILE A 335 -9.54 -19.05 5.44
C ILE A 335 -8.94 -18.18 4.34
N LYS A 336 -9.68 -17.98 3.26
CA LYS A 336 -9.30 -17.09 2.18
C LYS A 336 -9.58 -15.65 2.58
N SER A 337 -8.70 -14.74 2.19
CA SER A 337 -8.94 -13.30 2.32
C SER A 337 -10.25 -12.89 1.67
N PRO A 338 -11.07 -12.02 2.30
CA PRO A 338 -12.24 -11.45 1.67
C PRO A 338 -11.90 -10.63 0.44
N LEU A 339 -10.72 -10.06 0.33
CA LEU A 339 -10.26 -9.30 -0.83
C LEU A 339 -9.48 -10.15 -1.84
N TYR A 340 -9.22 -11.40 -1.55
CA TYR A 340 -8.37 -12.27 -2.38
C TYR A 340 -7.02 -11.66 -2.77
N PHE A 341 -6.57 -10.65 -2.03
CA PHE A 341 -5.22 -10.08 -2.15
C PHE A 341 -4.18 -11.00 -1.53
N ARG A 342 -4.40 -12.28 -1.61
CA ARG A 342 -3.35 -13.21 -1.24
C ARG A 342 -2.24 -13.14 -2.27
N TRP A 343 -1.15 -13.02 -1.69
CA TRP A 343 0.14 -13.44 -2.17
C TRP A 343 0.01 -14.73 -2.96
#